data_d27f4922b8268a4f5c06636db532d6d7
#
_entry.id   d27f4922b8268a4f5c06636db532d6d7
#
_cell.length_a   1.000
_cell.length_b   1.000
_cell.length_c   1.000
_cell.angle_alpha   90.00
_cell.angle_beta   90.00
_cell.angle_gamma   90.00
#
_symmetry.space_group_name_H-M   'P 1'
#
loop_
_entity.id
_entity.type
_entity.pdbx_description
1 polymer ?
#
loop_
_entity_poly.entity_id
_entity_poly.type
_entity_poly.pdbx_seq_one_letter_code
_entity_poly.pdbx_strand_id
1 'polypeptide(L)'
;MHPPHLNDRISSEAPVDHWGDIDCTGVTVLDLGAGDFGTRHAKAYISTVEHWLGLGAAHVVAVDMNLRDLVAVGSDDRVTIVAETLFHSSQIDALLERFLPTIVKVDIEGAECLLRDMRRQAFRIAEVWLVETHTDDLHDDVISALDDHGFDVVRVRGHVDSDRFRVIYASRRDDD
;
A
#
# COMPACT_ATOMS: atom_id res chain seq x y z
N MET A 1 -19.38 -6.28 15.63
CA MET A 1 -18.41 -7.27 15.12
C MET A 1 -17.09 -6.55 15.07
N HIS A 2 -16.05 -7.03 15.76
CA HIS A 2 -14.70 -6.48 15.57
C HIS A 2 -14.22 -6.88 14.16
N PRO A 3 -13.58 -5.98 13.43
CA PRO A 3 -12.90 -6.37 12.18
C PRO A 3 -11.88 -7.44 12.52
N PRO A 4 -11.62 -8.40 11.61
CA PRO A 4 -10.58 -9.39 11.80
C PRO A 4 -9.22 -8.69 11.99
N HIS A 5 -8.42 -9.18 12.96
CA HIS A 5 -7.06 -8.68 13.14
C HIS A 5 -6.21 -8.94 11.89
N LEU A 6 -5.17 -8.12 11.66
CA LEU A 6 -4.30 -8.27 10.49
C LEU A 6 -3.70 -9.68 10.38
N ASN A 7 -3.34 -10.31 11.51
CA ASN A 7 -2.84 -11.68 11.53
C ASN A 7 -3.86 -12.67 10.96
N ASP A 8 -5.16 -12.35 11.04
CA ASP A 8 -6.23 -13.14 10.44
C ASP A 8 -6.43 -12.80 8.95
N ARG A 9 -5.90 -11.64 8.50
CA ARG A 9 -6.00 -11.16 7.11
C ARG A 9 -4.84 -11.60 6.22
N ILE A 10 -3.69 -11.97 6.81
CA ILE A 10 -2.50 -12.40 6.06
C ILE A 10 -2.41 -13.91 6.09
N SER A 11 -2.61 -14.57 4.93
CA SER A 11 -2.39 -16.00 4.80
C SER A 11 -0.91 -16.35 5.01
N SER A 12 -0.64 -17.36 5.86
CA SER A 12 0.72 -17.85 6.08
C SER A 12 1.28 -18.65 4.89
N GLU A 13 0.41 -19.05 3.95
CA GLU A 13 0.71 -19.93 2.82
C GLU A 13 0.64 -19.23 1.46
N ALA A 14 0.50 -17.91 1.43
CA ALA A 14 0.30 -17.17 0.19
C ALA A 14 1.44 -17.42 -0.80
N PRO A 15 1.10 -17.74 -2.05
CA PRO A 15 2.07 -17.81 -3.12
C PRO A 15 2.67 -16.43 -3.39
N VAL A 16 3.70 -16.41 -4.15
CA VAL A 16 4.73 -15.43 -4.40
C VAL A 16 4.24 -14.15 -5.12
N ASP A 17 2.97 -13.79 -5.03
CA ASP A 17 2.51 -12.50 -5.54
C ASP A 17 3.00 -11.37 -4.64
N HIS A 18 3.42 -10.30 -5.28
CA HIS A 18 4.14 -9.18 -4.72
C HIS A 18 3.50 -8.64 -3.43
N TRP A 19 2.19 -8.55 -3.40
CA TRP A 19 1.42 -7.95 -2.30
C TRP A 19 0.76 -9.00 -1.38
N GLY A 20 0.88 -10.29 -1.70
CA GLY A 20 0.32 -11.39 -0.91
C GLY A 20 -1.21 -11.45 -0.92
N ASP A 21 -1.72 -12.49 -0.26
CA ASP A 21 -3.15 -12.60 -0.02
C ASP A 21 -3.49 -11.83 1.26
N ILE A 22 -4.02 -10.62 1.09
CA ILE A 22 -4.55 -9.80 2.19
C ILE A 22 -6.06 -9.72 2.01
N ASP A 23 -6.84 -9.96 3.05
CA ASP A 23 -8.28 -9.80 3.00
C ASP A 23 -8.64 -8.31 2.93
N CYS A 24 -9.03 -7.86 1.73
CA CYS A 24 -9.50 -6.52 1.48
C CYS A 24 -11.03 -6.40 1.53
N THR A 25 -11.75 -7.45 1.94
CA THR A 25 -13.21 -7.50 1.87
C THR A 25 -13.86 -6.33 2.60
N GLY A 26 -14.58 -5.52 1.84
CA GLY A 26 -15.39 -4.43 2.37
C GLY A 26 -14.63 -3.20 2.85
N VAL A 27 -13.31 -3.09 2.61
CA VAL A 27 -12.49 -1.96 3.05
C VAL A 27 -12.09 -1.04 1.91
N THR A 28 -11.65 0.18 2.24
CA THR A 28 -11.01 1.11 1.33
C THR A 28 -9.49 0.87 1.31
N VAL A 29 -8.93 0.70 0.13
CA VAL A 29 -7.48 0.63 -0.12
C VAL A 29 -7.01 1.94 -0.74
N LEU A 30 -5.98 2.56 -0.19
CA LEU A 30 -5.24 3.66 -0.79
C LEU A 30 -3.96 3.09 -1.41
N ASP A 31 -3.85 3.16 -2.72
CA ASP A 31 -2.73 2.63 -3.49
C ASP A 31 -1.87 3.80 -4.01
N LEU A 32 -0.77 4.06 -3.32
CA LEU A 32 0.21 5.09 -3.68
C LEU A 32 1.26 4.48 -4.61
N GLY A 33 1.37 5.02 -5.82
CA GLY A 33 2.11 4.40 -6.91
C GLY A 33 1.30 3.27 -7.55
N ALA A 34 0.05 3.55 -7.91
CA ALA A 34 -0.88 2.57 -8.49
C ALA A 34 -0.68 2.34 -9.99
N GLY A 35 0.29 3.02 -10.60
CA GLY A 35 0.62 2.88 -12.01
C GLY A 35 1.05 1.46 -12.37
N ASP A 36 0.85 1.14 -13.65
CA ASP A 36 1.34 -0.10 -14.21
C ASP A 36 2.86 0.01 -14.46
N PHE A 37 3.64 -0.60 -13.59
CA PHE A 37 5.06 -0.87 -13.89
C PHE A 37 5.13 -1.96 -14.96
N GLY A 38 4.57 -1.64 -16.12
CA GLY A 38 4.53 -2.52 -17.26
C GLY A 38 5.89 -3.14 -17.54
N THR A 39 6.17 -4.25 -16.90
CA THR A 39 7.14 -5.17 -17.45
C THR A 39 6.57 -5.62 -18.78
N ARG A 40 7.04 -5.01 -19.86
CA ARG A 40 6.68 -5.28 -21.26
C ARG A 40 6.80 -6.77 -21.65
N HIS A 41 6.92 -7.66 -20.68
CA HIS A 41 7.18 -9.08 -20.84
C HIS A 41 6.14 -10.02 -20.24
N ALA A 42 5.17 -9.57 -19.45
CA ALA A 42 4.17 -10.46 -18.88
C ALA A 42 2.85 -10.40 -19.68
N LYS A 43 2.47 -11.53 -20.25
CA LYS A 43 1.20 -11.69 -20.99
C LYS A 43 -0.06 -11.74 -20.12
N ALA A 44 0.07 -11.55 -18.81
CA ALA A 44 -1.03 -11.56 -17.86
C ALA A 44 -0.70 -10.61 -16.71
N TYR A 45 -0.70 -9.30 -16.99
CA TYR A 45 -0.53 -8.29 -15.97
C TYR A 45 -1.90 -7.87 -15.45
N ILE A 46 -2.13 -8.09 -14.18
CA ILE A 46 -3.26 -7.53 -13.44
C ILE A 46 -2.71 -6.26 -12.77
N SER A 47 -3.33 -5.09 -13.00
CA SER A 47 -2.93 -3.87 -12.30
C SER A 47 -3.11 -4.04 -10.78
N THR A 48 -2.35 -3.30 -9.96
CA THR A 48 -2.54 -3.36 -8.51
C THR A 48 -3.96 -3.03 -8.11
N VAL A 49 -4.62 -2.12 -8.83
CA VAL A 49 -6.05 -1.79 -8.63
C VAL A 49 -6.95 -3.00 -8.85
N GLU A 50 -6.78 -3.74 -9.97
CA GLU A 50 -7.56 -4.96 -10.23
C GLU A 50 -7.28 -6.05 -9.20
N HIS A 51 -6.04 -6.13 -8.73
CA HIS A 51 -5.66 -7.03 -7.64
C HIS A 51 -6.47 -6.74 -6.37
N TRP A 52 -6.49 -5.48 -5.89
CA TRP A 52 -7.26 -5.10 -4.71
C TRP A 52 -8.76 -5.34 -4.86
N LEU A 53 -9.33 -5.03 -6.03
CA LEU A 53 -10.72 -5.31 -6.33
C LEU A 53 -11.00 -6.82 -6.33
N GLY A 54 -10.07 -7.63 -6.85
CA GLY A 54 -10.13 -9.10 -6.82
C GLY A 54 -10.10 -9.68 -5.41
N LEU A 55 -9.40 -9.02 -4.47
CA LEU A 55 -9.36 -9.37 -3.06
C LEU A 55 -10.57 -8.82 -2.26
N GLY A 56 -11.55 -8.24 -2.93
CA GLY A 56 -12.81 -7.82 -2.32
C GLY A 56 -12.85 -6.39 -1.79
N ALA A 57 -11.90 -5.52 -2.15
CA ALA A 57 -11.93 -4.13 -1.75
C ALA A 57 -13.27 -3.47 -2.15
N ALA A 58 -13.88 -2.77 -1.21
CA ALA A 58 -15.10 -2.01 -1.46
C ALA A 58 -14.81 -0.75 -2.27
N HIS A 59 -13.63 -0.16 -2.09
CA HIS A 59 -13.17 1.01 -2.80
C HIS A 59 -11.64 1.01 -2.92
N VAL A 60 -11.13 1.43 -4.07
CA VAL A 60 -9.70 1.63 -4.30
C VAL A 60 -9.45 3.07 -4.72
N VAL A 61 -8.58 3.75 -3.99
CA VAL A 61 -8.09 5.08 -4.36
C VAL A 61 -6.71 4.91 -4.97
N ALA A 62 -6.63 5.02 -6.28
CA ALA A 62 -5.42 4.84 -7.06
C ALA A 62 -4.73 6.19 -7.28
N VAL A 63 -3.54 6.36 -6.70
CA VAL A 63 -2.74 7.59 -6.80
C VAL A 63 -1.49 7.34 -7.62
N ASP A 64 -1.35 8.06 -8.71
CA ASP A 64 -0.16 7.99 -9.57
C ASP A 64 0.05 9.29 -10.35
N MET A 65 1.29 9.56 -10.73
CA MET A 65 1.62 10.69 -11.62
C MET A 65 1.29 10.38 -13.09
N ASN A 66 1.17 9.10 -13.46
CA ASN A 66 0.91 8.65 -14.82
C ASN A 66 -0.49 8.08 -14.98
N LEU A 67 -1.41 8.91 -15.47
CA LEU A 67 -2.81 8.50 -15.68
C LEU A 67 -3.03 7.46 -16.78
N ARG A 68 -2.08 7.26 -17.70
CA ARG A 68 -2.30 6.41 -18.87
C ARG A 68 -2.66 4.98 -18.48
N ASP A 69 -2.05 4.51 -17.41
CA ASP A 69 -2.15 3.13 -16.97
C ASP A 69 -3.43 2.89 -16.14
N LEU A 70 -4.00 3.97 -15.57
CA LEU A 70 -5.20 3.91 -14.74
C LEU A 70 -6.52 4.10 -15.52
N VAL A 71 -6.47 4.55 -16.76
CA VAL A 71 -7.69 4.88 -17.54
C VAL A 71 -8.59 3.65 -17.73
N ALA A 72 -8.02 2.46 -17.90
CA ALA A 72 -8.78 1.24 -18.12
C ALA A 72 -9.62 0.83 -16.90
N VAL A 73 -9.09 1.06 -15.68
CA VAL A 73 -9.76 0.72 -14.42
C VAL A 73 -10.67 1.84 -13.90
N GLY A 74 -10.51 3.06 -14.39
CA GLY A 74 -11.29 4.22 -13.96
C GLY A 74 -12.78 4.19 -14.37
N SER A 75 -13.23 3.17 -15.11
CA SER A 75 -14.64 2.94 -15.42
C SER A 75 -15.39 2.15 -14.34
N ASP A 76 -14.69 1.56 -13.36
CA ASP A 76 -15.30 0.89 -12.20
C ASP A 76 -15.67 1.96 -11.17
N ASP A 77 -16.92 2.00 -10.73
CA ASP A 77 -17.43 2.97 -9.75
C ASP A 77 -16.85 2.79 -8.35
N ARG A 78 -16.16 1.67 -8.10
CA ARG A 78 -15.38 1.42 -6.89
C ARG A 78 -13.97 2.02 -6.94
N VAL A 79 -13.58 2.68 -8.04
CA VAL A 79 -12.23 3.23 -8.21
C VAL A 79 -12.27 4.75 -8.25
N THR A 80 -11.44 5.39 -7.43
CA THR A 80 -11.14 6.82 -7.54
C THR A 80 -9.70 6.99 -8.00
N ILE A 81 -9.52 7.67 -9.13
CA ILE A 81 -8.19 8.00 -9.66
C ILE A 81 -7.79 9.40 -9.20
N VAL A 82 -6.60 9.50 -8.63
CA VAL A 82 -5.97 10.76 -8.22
C VAL A 82 -4.66 10.93 -8.99
N ALA A 83 -4.65 11.90 -9.92
CA ALA A 83 -3.46 12.26 -10.69
C ALA A 83 -2.57 13.17 -9.87
N GLU A 84 -1.61 12.63 -9.17
CA GLU A 84 -0.75 13.41 -8.30
C GLU A 84 0.67 12.84 -8.22
N THR A 85 1.67 13.72 -8.25
CA THR A 85 3.05 13.37 -7.92
C THR A 85 3.30 13.70 -6.46
N LEU A 86 3.73 12.73 -5.69
CA LEU A 86 3.95 12.88 -4.25
C LEU A 86 5.38 13.38 -3.99
N PHE A 87 5.50 14.60 -3.50
CA PHE A 87 6.76 15.25 -3.13
C PHE A 87 6.87 15.57 -1.65
N HIS A 88 5.75 15.56 -0.93
CA HIS A 88 5.68 15.97 0.46
C HIS A 88 4.77 15.05 1.26
N SER A 89 5.16 14.73 2.48
CA SER A 89 4.36 13.94 3.43
C SER A 89 2.94 14.49 3.65
N SER A 90 2.80 15.82 3.62
CA SER A 90 1.49 16.49 3.77
C SER A 90 0.48 16.15 2.68
N GLN A 91 0.93 15.71 1.49
CA GLN A 91 0.04 15.24 0.43
C GLN A 91 -0.55 13.87 0.80
N ILE A 92 0.30 12.99 1.34
CA ILE A 92 -0.14 11.67 1.84
C ILE A 92 -1.10 11.86 3.02
N ASP A 93 -0.77 12.75 3.97
CA ASP A 93 -1.64 13.10 5.08
C ASP A 93 -3.04 13.52 4.61
N ALA A 94 -3.10 14.40 3.60
CA ALA A 94 -4.37 14.90 3.04
C ALA A 94 -5.19 13.78 2.35
N LEU A 95 -4.52 12.86 1.66
CA LEU A 95 -5.17 11.68 1.05
C LEU A 95 -5.77 10.76 2.11
N LEU A 96 -5.02 10.49 3.19
CA LEU A 96 -5.50 9.68 4.30
C LEU A 96 -6.72 10.31 4.97
N GLU A 97 -6.67 11.61 5.27
CA GLU A 97 -7.78 12.33 5.88
C GLU A 97 -9.03 12.41 4.98
N ARG A 98 -8.82 12.50 3.67
CA ARG A 98 -9.91 12.58 2.70
C ARG A 98 -10.62 11.25 2.49
N PHE A 99 -9.87 10.16 2.39
CA PHE A 99 -10.41 8.87 1.95
C PHE A 99 -10.57 7.84 3.07
N LEU A 100 -9.96 8.09 4.23
CA LEU A 100 -10.04 7.24 5.43
C LEU A 100 -9.79 5.76 5.12
N PRO A 101 -8.68 5.40 4.45
CA PRO A 101 -8.44 4.04 4.06
C PRO A 101 -8.15 3.14 5.26
N THR A 102 -8.53 1.87 5.16
CA THR A 102 -8.12 0.84 6.12
C THR A 102 -6.74 0.30 5.79
N ILE A 103 -6.45 0.15 4.49
CA ILE A 103 -5.19 -0.39 3.99
C ILE A 103 -4.52 0.67 3.12
N VAL A 104 -3.21 0.86 3.31
CA VAL A 104 -2.38 1.72 2.45
C VAL A 104 -1.27 0.88 1.84
N LYS A 105 -1.17 0.88 0.52
CA LYS A 105 -0.01 0.38 -0.20
C LYS A 105 0.84 1.56 -0.64
N VAL A 106 2.15 1.44 -0.48
CA VAL A 106 3.15 2.43 -0.90
C VAL A 106 4.20 1.77 -1.78
N ASP A 107 4.34 2.28 -2.98
CA ASP A 107 5.34 1.88 -3.95
C ASP A 107 5.54 3.07 -4.90
N ILE A 108 6.33 4.04 -4.44
CA ILE A 108 6.49 5.37 -5.05
C ILE A 108 7.93 5.63 -5.51
N GLU A 109 8.62 4.54 -5.85
CA GLU A 109 9.90 4.55 -6.54
C GLU A 109 10.98 5.43 -5.88
N GLY A 110 11.22 5.20 -4.58
CA GLY A 110 12.27 5.86 -3.81
C GLY A 110 11.81 7.09 -3.02
N ALA A 111 10.51 7.42 -3.04
CA ALA A 111 9.93 8.47 -2.21
C ALA A 111 9.31 7.95 -0.90
N GLU A 112 9.53 6.69 -0.52
CA GLU A 112 9.03 6.07 0.70
C GLU A 112 9.56 6.77 1.97
N CYS A 113 10.69 7.51 1.87
CA CYS A 113 11.20 8.35 2.95
C CYS A 113 10.20 9.43 3.42
N LEU A 114 9.20 9.78 2.60
CA LEU A 114 8.13 10.71 3.00
C LEU A 114 7.33 10.20 4.20
N LEU A 115 7.27 8.91 4.42
CA LEU A 115 6.55 8.31 5.56
C LEU A 115 7.08 8.80 6.90
N ARG A 116 8.38 9.08 7.00
CA ARG A 116 9.02 9.55 8.24
C ARG A 116 8.48 10.89 8.73
N ASP A 117 8.15 11.79 7.78
CA ASP A 117 7.77 13.17 8.08
C ASP A 117 6.24 13.37 8.14
N MET A 118 5.47 12.29 8.12
CA MET A 118 4.01 12.32 8.22
C MET A 118 3.53 12.66 9.62
N ARG A 119 2.35 13.26 9.71
CA ARG A 119 1.71 13.50 11.02
C ARG A 119 1.23 12.18 11.62
N ARG A 120 1.58 11.94 12.88
CA ARG A 120 1.18 10.69 13.59
C ARG A 120 -0.32 10.42 13.51
N GLN A 121 -1.16 11.46 13.64
CA GLN A 121 -2.61 11.30 13.58
C GLN A 121 -3.10 10.84 12.21
N ALA A 122 -2.52 11.38 11.12
CA ALA A 122 -2.85 10.97 9.78
C ALA A 122 -2.35 9.54 9.49
N PHE A 123 -1.12 9.23 9.89
CA PHE A 123 -0.54 7.90 9.72
C PHE A 123 -1.40 6.81 10.37
N ARG A 124 -1.99 7.08 11.55
CA ARG A 124 -2.83 6.16 12.31
C ARG A 124 -4.29 6.06 11.81
N ILE A 125 -4.66 6.74 10.73
CA ILE A 125 -5.96 6.54 10.07
C ILE A 125 -6.05 5.11 9.52
N ALA A 126 -4.98 4.66 8.85
CA ALA A 126 -4.91 3.30 8.36
C ALA A 126 -4.69 2.28 9.50
N GLU A 127 -5.14 1.06 9.29
CA GLU A 127 -4.87 -0.09 10.16
C GLU A 127 -3.67 -0.89 9.67
N VAL A 128 -3.45 -0.87 8.35
CA VAL A 128 -2.43 -1.68 7.67
C VAL A 128 -1.64 -0.84 6.70
N TRP A 129 -0.33 -1.02 6.73
CA TRP A 129 0.60 -0.47 5.74
C TRP A 129 1.34 -1.60 5.03
N LEU A 130 1.38 -1.51 3.71
CA LEU A 130 2.13 -2.38 2.81
C LEU A 130 3.11 -1.47 2.07
N VAL A 131 4.40 -1.60 2.35
CA VAL A 131 5.39 -0.67 1.79
C VAL A 131 6.46 -1.44 1.03
N GLU A 132 6.60 -1.17 -0.27
CA GLU A 132 7.76 -1.61 -1.03
C GLU A 132 8.91 -0.64 -0.81
N THR A 133 10.10 -1.16 -0.57
CA THR A 133 11.32 -0.37 -0.39
C THR A 133 12.37 -0.79 -1.42
N HIS A 134 13.02 0.21 -2.02
CA HIS A 134 13.90 0.03 -3.17
C HIS A 134 15.39 0.02 -2.82
N THR A 135 15.75 0.33 -1.57
CA THR A 135 17.12 0.29 -1.05
C THR A 135 17.15 -0.13 0.41
N ASP A 136 18.30 -0.61 0.90
CA ASP A 136 18.47 -0.99 2.31
C ASP A 136 18.28 0.20 3.26
N ASP A 137 18.78 1.40 2.90
CA ASP A 137 18.61 2.61 3.71
C ASP A 137 17.15 3.00 3.84
N LEU A 138 16.37 2.95 2.73
CA LEU A 138 14.92 3.20 2.75
C LEU A 138 14.18 2.15 3.56
N HIS A 139 14.65 0.91 3.55
CA HIS A 139 14.04 -0.16 4.34
C HIS A 139 14.11 0.14 5.84
N ASP A 140 15.29 0.49 6.33
CA ASP A 140 15.50 0.81 7.75
C ASP A 140 14.74 2.08 8.16
N ASP A 141 14.73 3.11 7.29
CA ASP A 141 13.96 4.35 7.50
C ASP A 141 12.46 4.09 7.61
N VAL A 142 11.90 3.25 6.74
CA VAL A 142 10.47 2.89 6.75
C VAL A 142 10.10 2.08 7.98
N ILE A 143 10.92 1.10 8.37
CA ILE A 143 10.69 0.33 9.61
C ILE A 143 10.68 1.26 10.82
N SER A 144 11.64 2.18 10.91
CA SER A 144 11.70 3.17 11.99
C SER A 144 10.46 4.07 12.01
N ALA A 145 10.01 4.55 10.83
CA ALA A 145 8.82 5.38 10.73
C ALA A 145 7.56 4.62 11.19
N LEU A 146 7.40 3.36 10.78
CA LEU A 146 6.28 2.51 11.21
C LEU A 146 6.26 2.33 12.74
N ASP A 147 7.42 2.04 13.35
CA ASP A 147 7.54 1.89 14.80
C ASP A 147 7.21 3.19 15.55
N ASP A 148 7.77 4.32 15.11
CA ASP A 148 7.53 5.66 15.69
C ASP A 148 6.05 6.06 15.64
N HIS A 149 5.33 5.62 14.61
CA HIS A 149 3.90 5.88 14.45
C HIS A 149 2.99 4.85 15.14
N GLY A 150 3.56 3.81 15.76
CA GLY A 150 2.83 2.83 16.55
C GLY A 150 2.31 1.65 15.74
N PHE A 151 3.11 1.19 14.78
CA PHE A 151 2.84 -0.01 14.00
C PHE A 151 3.87 -1.09 14.32
N ASP A 152 3.43 -2.35 14.29
CA ASP A 152 4.30 -3.50 14.37
C ASP A 152 4.57 -4.03 12.96
N VAL A 153 5.84 -4.26 12.65
CA VAL A 153 6.23 -4.94 11.42
C VAL A 153 5.95 -6.44 11.61
N VAL A 154 4.90 -6.92 10.93
CA VAL A 154 4.44 -8.30 11.02
C VAL A 154 5.25 -9.21 10.09
N ARG A 155 5.64 -8.69 8.93
CA ARG A 155 6.35 -9.46 7.91
C ARG A 155 7.20 -8.56 7.02
N VAL A 156 8.35 -9.10 6.60
CA VAL A 156 9.16 -8.55 5.53
C VAL A 156 9.38 -9.65 4.49
N ARG A 157 9.10 -9.35 3.23
CA ARG A 157 9.37 -10.26 2.11
C ARG A 157 10.38 -9.65 1.16
N GLY A 158 11.38 -10.44 0.76
CA GLY A 158 12.24 -10.10 -0.38
C GLY A 158 11.47 -10.28 -1.70
N HIS A 159 11.82 -9.50 -2.69
CA HIS A 159 11.31 -9.70 -4.05
C HIS A 159 11.92 -10.98 -4.67
N VAL A 160 11.13 -11.73 -5.45
CA VAL A 160 11.57 -13.01 -6.04
C VAL A 160 12.74 -12.82 -7.00
N ASP A 161 12.78 -11.69 -7.69
CA ASP A 161 13.75 -11.40 -8.74
C ASP A 161 14.86 -10.42 -8.31
N SER A 162 14.85 -9.94 -7.06
CA SER A 162 15.81 -8.95 -6.60
C SER A 162 15.98 -8.96 -5.08
N ASP A 163 17.22 -9.06 -4.61
CA ASP A 163 17.56 -8.90 -3.20
C ASP A 163 17.42 -7.43 -2.71
N ARG A 164 17.13 -6.49 -3.63
CA ARG A 164 17.08 -5.05 -3.37
C ARG A 164 15.68 -4.55 -3.00
N PHE A 165 14.63 -5.24 -3.45
CA PHE A 165 13.26 -4.84 -3.18
C PHE A 165 12.71 -5.66 -2.02
N ARG A 166 12.08 -5.00 -1.08
CA ARG A 166 11.44 -5.65 0.06
C ARG A 166 10.06 -5.07 0.27
N VAL A 167 9.10 -5.92 0.54
CA VAL A 167 7.75 -5.52 0.94
C VAL A 167 7.60 -5.70 2.43
N ILE A 168 7.29 -4.61 3.10
CA ILE A 168 7.03 -4.54 4.54
C ILE A 168 5.52 -4.60 4.75
N TYR A 169 5.09 -5.47 5.65
CA TYR A 169 3.70 -5.56 6.12
C TYR A 169 3.68 -5.11 7.57
N ALA A 170 2.90 -4.08 7.86
CA ALA A 170 2.78 -3.56 9.21
C ALA A 170 1.33 -3.35 9.63
N SER A 171 1.03 -3.62 10.90
CA SER A 171 -0.28 -3.39 11.49
C SER A 171 -0.20 -2.42 12.65
N ARG A 172 -1.26 -1.63 12.81
CA ARG A 172 -1.37 -0.73 13.95
C ARG A 172 -1.41 -1.54 15.25
N ARG A 173 -0.63 -1.09 16.24
CA ARG A 173 -0.70 -1.63 17.61
C ARG A 173 -2.05 -1.35 18.21
N ASP A 174 -2.61 -2.33 18.88
CA ASP A 174 -3.76 -2.11 19.75
C ASP A 174 -3.30 -1.16 20.87
N ASP A 175 -4.03 -0.05 21.03
CA ASP A 175 -3.78 0.80 22.19
C ASP A 175 -4.27 0.05 23.43
N ASP A 176 -3.37 -0.26 24.39
CA ASP A 176 -3.67 -0.79 25.71
C ASP A 176 -4.51 0.19 26.56
#